data_4ce74ab2ab7fd65eb8440b1f0a145aef
#
_entry.id   4ce74ab2ab7fd65eb8440b1f0a145aef
#
_cell.length_a   1.000
_cell.length_b   1.000
_cell.length_c   1.000
_cell.angle_alpha   90.00
_cell.angle_beta   90.00
_cell.angle_gamma   90.00
#
_symmetry.space_group_name_H-M   'P 1'
#
loop_
_entity.id
_entity.type
_entity.pdbx_description
1 polymer ?
#
loop_
_entity_poly.entity_id
_entity_poly.type
_entity_poly.pdbx_seq_one_letter_code
_entity_poly.pdbx_strand_id
1 'polypeptide(L)' 'SLPHYSKAQYASNAHVAKSDAQPGDLVFFYSPISHVGLYVGGGMMIDAPHTGATVRLVPVRWNRVVGVARPG' A
#
# COMPACT_ATOMS: atom_id res chain seq x y z
N SER A 1 7.17 11.44 7.95
CA SER A 1 6.04 10.60 8.19
C SER A 1 5.67 9.78 6.96
N LEU A 2 4.75 8.88 7.12
CA LEU A 2 4.35 7.95 6.06
C LEU A 2 3.85 8.63 4.77
N PRO A 3 3.06 9.72 4.79
CA PRO A 3 2.58 10.32 3.54
C PRO A 3 3.69 10.74 2.59
N HIS A 4 4.75 11.30 3.09
CA HIS A 4 5.91 11.66 2.25
C HIS A 4 6.60 10.41 1.71
N TYR A 5 6.81 9.44 2.58
CA TYR A 5 7.48 8.21 2.20
C TYR A 5 6.65 7.38 1.25
N SER A 6 5.33 7.35 1.43
CA SER A 6 4.43 6.60 0.53
C SER A 6 4.61 7.03 -0.92
N LYS A 7 4.62 8.33 -1.16
CA LYS A 7 4.78 8.85 -2.52
C LYS A 7 6.15 8.52 -3.10
N ALA A 8 7.20 8.70 -2.29
CA ALA A 8 8.57 8.38 -2.70
C ALA A 8 8.75 6.88 -2.93
N GLN A 9 8.18 6.05 -2.06
CA GLN A 9 8.26 4.60 -2.20
C GLN A 9 7.59 4.14 -3.48
N TYR A 10 6.44 4.69 -3.82
CA TYR A 10 5.77 4.32 -5.06
C TYR A 10 6.61 4.70 -6.27
N ALA A 11 7.19 5.89 -6.26
CA ALA A 11 7.99 6.37 -7.37
C ALA A 11 9.29 5.57 -7.58
N SER A 12 9.88 5.06 -6.48
CA SER A 12 11.18 4.41 -6.51
C SER A 12 11.15 2.89 -6.68
N ASN A 13 9.98 2.26 -6.58
CA ASN A 13 9.85 0.81 -6.69
C ASN A 13 9.18 0.41 -8.00
N ALA A 14 9.36 -0.85 -8.39
CA ALA A 14 8.72 -1.38 -9.60
C ALA A 14 7.20 -1.39 -9.43
N HIS A 15 6.48 -0.85 -10.39
CA HIS A 15 5.02 -0.83 -10.37
C HIS A 15 4.46 -2.15 -10.86
N VAL A 16 3.40 -2.59 -10.22
CA VAL A 16 2.74 -3.87 -10.46
C VAL A 16 1.27 -3.59 -10.73
N ALA A 17 0.67 -4.31 -11.66
CA ALA A 17 -0.78 -4.21 -11.87
C ALA A 17 -1.51 -4.69 -10.61
N LYS A 18 -2.65 -4.06 -10.30
CA LYS A 18 -3.43 -4.42 -9.10
C LYS A 18 -3.77 -5.90 -9.07
N SER A 19 -4.12 -6.47 -10.23
CA SER A 19 -4.46 -7.88 -10.35
C SER A 19 -3.27 -8.81 -10.14
N ASP A 20 -2.06 -8.29 -10.18
CA ASP A 20 -0.83 -9.07 -9.99
C ASP A 20 -0.21 -8.88 -8.60
N ALA A 21 -0.91 -8.23 -7.69
CA ALA A 21 -0.41 -8.01 -6.34
C ALA A 21 -0.11 -9.34 -5.65
N GLN A 22 1.05 -9.42 -5.01
CA GLN A 22 1.51 -10.60 -4.28
C GLN A 22 1.87 -10.22 -2.84
N PRO A 23 1.84 -11.19 -1.91
CA PRO A 23 2.29 -10.92 -0.55
C PRO A 23 3.68 -10.28 -0.54
N GLY A 24 3.83 -9.22 0.23
CA GLY A 24 5.05 -8.43 0.29
C GLY A 24 5.02 -7.19 -0.58
N ASP A 25 4.05 -7.05 -1.47
CA ASP A 25 3.87 -5.84 -2.26
C ASP A 25 3.28 -4.73 -1.41
N LEU A 26 3.54 -3.48 -1.81
CA LEU A 26 3.00 -2.30 -1.16
C LEU A 26 1.81 -1.81 -1.96
N VAL A 27 0.72 -1.49 -1.28
CA VAL A 27 -0.50 -0.94 -1.88
C VAL A 27 -0.63 0.52 -1.47
N PHE A 28 -0.83 1.38 -2.47
CA PHE A 28 -0.84 2.83 -2.27
C PHE A 28 -2.22 3.39 -2.55
N PHE A 29 -2.66 4.28 -1.67
CA PHE A 29 -4.04 4.76 -1.65
C PHE A 29 -4.11 6.25 -1.87
N TYR A 30 -5.18 6.65 -2.53
CA TYR A 30 -5.62 8.03 -2.74
C TYR A 30 -4.75 8.79 -3.73
N SER A 31 -5.32 9.85 -4.26
CA SER A 31 -4.63 10.75 -5.17
C SER A 31 -4.80 12.18 -4.66
N PRO A 32 -3.72 12.84 -4.21
CA PRO A 32 -2.35 12.35 -4.16
C PRO A 32 -2.17 11.22 -3.13
N ILE A 33 -1.12 10.42 -3.30
CA ILE A 33 -0.85 9.29 -2.43
C ILE A 33 -0.62 9.77 -0.99
N SER A 34 -1.40 9.24 -0.05
CA SER A 34 -1.33 9.64 1.35
C SER A 34 -1.37 8.46 2.32
N HIS A 35 -1.44 7.23 1.81
CA HIS A 35 -1.51 6.04 2.65
C HIS A 35 -0.90 4.85 1.92
N VAL A 36 -0.29 3.94 2.68
CA VAL A 36 0.31 2.72 2.15
C VAL A 36 0.00 1.55 3.09
N GLY A 37 -0.25 0.39 2.50
CA GLY A 37 -0.42 -0.87 3.23
C GLY A 37 0.50 -1.93 2.67
N LEU A 38 0.79 -2.95 3.48
CA LEU A 38 1.56 -4.12 3.07
C LEU A 38 0.58 -5.23 2.73
N TYR A 39 0.57 -5.64 1.45
CA TYR A 39 -0.30 -6.71 1.00
C TYR A 39 0.21 -8.05 1.56
N VAL A 40 -0.71 -8.84 2.11
CA VAL A 40 -0.36 -10.14 2.70
C VAL A 40 -1.05 -11.31 1.98
N GLY A 41 -1.74 -11.02 0.88
CA GLY A 41 -2.46 -12.04 0.12
C GLY A 41 -3.90 -12.17 0.55
N GLY A 42 -4.69 -12.90 -0.24
CA GLY A 42 -6.09 -13.15 0.08
C GLY A 42 -6.97 -11.90 0.13
N GLY A 43 -6.55 -10.83 -0.53
CA GLY A 43 -7.29 -9.57 -0.49
C GLY A 43 -7.10 -8.77 0.79
N MET A 44 -6.10 -9.13 1.61
CA MET A 44 -5.86 -8.52 2.92
C MET A 44 -4.55 -7.74 2.95
N MET A 45 -4.47 -6.77 3.82
CA MET A 45 -3.25 -5.98 4.03
C MET A 45 -3.06 -5.64 5.50
N ILE A 46 -1.82 -5.30 5.84
CA ILE A 46 -1.47 -4.76 7.14
C ILE A 46 -1.17 -3.27 6.95
N ASP A 47 -1.80 -2.44 7.75
CA ASP A 47 -1.51 -1.00 7.74
C ASP A 47 -1.71 -0.40 9.14
N ALA A 48 -1.31 0.85 9.26
CA ALA A 48 -1.68 1.68 10.40
C ALA A 48 -2.59 2.80 9.85
N PRO A 49 -3.79 3.00 10.42
CA PRO A 49 -4.73 3.99 9.87
C PRO A 49 -4.20 5.42 9.92
N HIS A 50 -3.30 5.70 10.84
CA HIS A 50 -2.60 6.98 10.92
C HIS A 50 -1.34 6.82 11.77
N THR A 51 -0.47 7.82 11.74
CA THR A 51 0.75 7.81 12.54
C THR A 51 0.44 7.62 14.02
N GLY A 52 1.15 6.71 14.65
CA GLY A 52 0.97 6.38 16.06
C GLY A 52 -0.14 5.39 16.35
N ALA A 53 -0.92 5.00 15.35
CA ALA A 53 -1.96 3.99 15.53
C ALA A 53 -1.36 2.59 15.55
N THR A 54 -2.08 1.65 16.17
CA THR A 54 -1.72 0.23 16.13
C THR A 54 -1.90 -0.30 14.70
N VAL A 55 -0.96 -1.14 14.27
CA VAL A 55 -1.11 -1.84 12.98
C VAL A 55 -2.28 -2.81 13.05
N ARG A 56 -2.93 -3.00 11.92
CA ARG A 56 -4.12 -3.84 11.83
C ARG A 56 -4.10 -4.65 10.53
N LEU A 57 -4.78 -5.78 10.55
CA LEU A 57 -5.03 -6.60 9.37
C LEU A 57 -6.44 -6.28 8.87
N VAL A 58 -6.55 -5.80 7.64
CA VAL A 58 -7.84 -5.35 7.08
C VAL A 58 -7.94 -5.73 5.61
N PRO A 59 -9.16 -5.84 5.06
CA PRO A 59 -9.32 -6.03 3.63
C PRO A 59 -8.80 -4.82 2.85
N VAL A 60 -8.24 -5.10 1.67
CA VAL A 60 -7.81 -4.03 0.77
C VAL A 60 -9.02 -3.40 0.11
N ARG A 61 -9.11 -2.08 0.15
CA ARG A 61 -10.13 -1.33 -0.60
C ARG A 61 -9.59 -1.02 -1.98
N TRP A 62 -9.73 -1.96 -2.90
CA TRP A 62 -9.15 -1.84 -4.23
C TRP A 62 -9.62 -0.62 -5.01
N ASN A 63 -10.85 -0.17 -4.76
CA ASN A 63 -11.37 1.02 -5.42
C ASN A 63 -10.68 2.32 -4.99
N ARG A 64 -9.93 2.28 -3.90
CA ARG A 64 -9.14 3.41 -3.40
C ARG A 64 -7.66 3.26 -3.71
N VAL A 65 -7.24 2.11 -4.18
CA VAL A 65 -5.85 1.85 -4.51
C VAL A 65 -5.52 2.55 -5.82
N VAL A 66 -4.47 3.34 -5.83
CA VAL A 66 -3.99 4.05 -7.02
C VAL A 66 -2.77 3.36 -7.64
N GLY A 67 -2.13 2.46 -6.93
CA GLY A 67 -1.02 1.70 -7.46
C GLY A 67 -0.51 0.66 -6.49
N VAL A 68 0.27 -0.26 -7.04
CA VAL A 68 0.96 -1.32 -6.29
C VAL A 68 2.41 -1.28 -6.70
N ALA A 69 3.33 -1.44 -5.75
CA ALA A 69 4.75 -1.48 -6.04
C ALA A 69 5.40 -2.68 -5.37
N ARG A 70 6.41 -3.22 -6.03
CA ARG A 70 7.15 -4.38 -5.51
C ARG A 70 8.53 -3.92 -5.07
N PRO A 71 8.81 -3.92 -3.76
CA PRO A 71 10.15 -3.62 -3.26
C PRO A 71 11.09 -4.73 -3.69
N GLY A 72 12.26 -4.36 -4.01
CA GLY A 72 13.17 -5.38 -4.45
C GLY A 72 14.50 -4.99 -4.69
#